data_361e53a78134409fbff2f36f78da5948
#
_entry.id   361e53a78134409fbff2f36f78da5948
#
_cell.length_a   1.000
_cell.length_b   1.000
_cell.length_c   1.000
_cell.angle_alpha   90.00
_cell.angle_beta   90.00
_cell.angle_gamma   90.00
#
_symmetry.space_group_name_H-M   'P 1'
#
loop_
_entity.id
_entity.type
_entity.pdbx_description
1 polymer ?
#
loop_
_entity_poly.entity_id
_entity_poly.type
_entity_poly.pdbx_seq_one_letter_code
_entity_poly.pdbx_strand_id
1 'polypeptide(L)'
;MTKKRRKLNKDFEKKIYSSKKNVELVLAKIYDIDDEDIQTEYMSAFNNVVYLYDAVKEDYDQQGFHDNSEGLLKNYSNAFNLFESEFEI
;
A
#
# COMPACT_ATOMS: atom_id res chain seq x y z
N MET A 1 10.24 -23.44 24.45
CA MET A 1 9.32 -23.23 23.35
C MET A 1 9.98 -22.48 22.22
N THR A 2 9.91 -23.01 21.03
CA THR A 2 10.61 -22.42 19.89
C THR A 2 9.73 -21.37 19.21
N LYS A 3 10.25 -20.17 19.08
CA LYS A 3 9.58 -19.14 18.30
C LYS A 3 9.58 -19.55 16.84
N LYS A 4 8.43 -19.48 16.20
CA LYS A 4 8.33 -19.68 14.77
C LYS A 4 9.09 -18.55 14.07
N ARG A 5 10.07 -18.90 13.26
CA ARG A 5 10.84 -17.92 12.51
C ARG A 5 10.02 -17.39 11.34
N ARG A 6 10.01 -16.08 11.19
CA ARG A 6 9.44 -15.44 10.00
C ARG A 6 10.37 -15.70 8.83
N LYS A 7 9.79 -16.06 7.71
CA LYS A 7 10.56 -16.22 6.48
C LYS A 7 10.78 -14.84 5.86
N LEU A 8 12.03 -14.45 5.70
CA LEU A 8 12.37 -13.17 5.11
C LEU A 8 12.55 -13.32 3.59
N ASN A 9 12.14 -12.31 2.85
CA ASN A 9 12.30 -12.26 1.41
C ASN A 9 12.70 -10.83 1.02
N LYS A 10 13.97 -10.66 0.66
CA LYS A 10 14.52 -9.33 0.36
C LYS A 10 13.86 -8.66 -0.84
N ASP A 11 13.53 -9.45 -1.86
CA ASP A 11 12.86 -8.91 -3.05
C ASP A 11 11.47 -8.40 -2.70
N PHE A 12 10.75 -9.14 -1.85
CA PHE A 12 9.44 -8.72 -1.39
C PHE A 12 9.53 -7.46 -0.53
N GLU A 13 10.55 -7.37 0.32
CA GLU A 13 10.80 -6.17 1.14
C GLU A 13 11.04 -4.94 0.26
N LYS A 14 11.76 -5.10 -0.84
CA LYS A 14 11.96 -4.01 -1.79
C LYS A 14 10.66 -3.56 -2.42
N LYS A 15 9.78 -4.50 -2.73
CA LYS A 15 8.45 -4.18 -3.27
C LYS A 15 7.60 -3.42 -2.28
N ILE A 16 7.64 -3.82 -1.00
CA ILE A 16 6.94 -3.10 0.08
C ILE A 16 7.50 -1.68 0.20
N TYR A 17 8.81 -1.53 0.18
CA TYR A 17 9.46 -0.22 0.29
C TYR A 17 9.08 0.69 -0.88
N SER A 18 9.10 0.16 -2.10
CA SER A 18 8.67 0.92 -3.29
C SER A 18 7.21 1.32 -3.19
N SER A 19 6.37 0.42 -2.70
CA SER A 19 4.95 0.70 -2.49
C SER A 19 4.74 1.81 -1.46
N LYS A 20 5.50 1.78 -0.37
CA LYS A 20 5.47 2.84 0.64
C LYS A 20 5.77 4.20 0.02
N LYS A 21 6.81 4.27 -0.80
CA LYS A 21 7.18 5.52 -1.47
C LYS A 21 6.11 6.02 -2.41
N ASN A 22 5.49 5.12 -3.15
CA ASN A 22 4.39 5.48 -4.04
C ASN A 22 3.19 6.01 -3.28
N VAL A 23 2.83 5.37 -2.16
CA VAL A 23 1.74 5.84 -1.30
C VAL A 23 2.06 7.23 -0.75
N GLU A 24 3.27 7.44 -0.24
CA GLU A 24 3.68 8.73 0.31
C GLU A 24 3.66 9.83 -0.75
N LEU A 25 4.08 9.53 -1.97
CA LEU A 25 4.06 10.49 -3.07
C LEU A 25 2.64 10.93 -3.40
N VAL A 26 1.71 9.98 -3.50
CA VAL A 26 0.32 10.30 -3.80
C VAL A 26 -0.32 11.08 -2.66
N LEU A 27 -0.05 10.69 -1.41
CA LEU A 27 -0.55 11.44 -0.25
C LEU A 27 -0.08 12.89 -0.27
N ALA A 28 1.20 13.11 -0.59
CA ALA A 28 1.74 14.47 -0.69
C ALA A 28 1.01 15.28 -1.75
N LYS A 29 0.71 14.67 -2.90
CA LYS A 29 -0.03 15.33 -3.97
C LYS A 29 -1.47 15.64 -3.57
N ILE A 30 -2.12 14.72 -2.85
CA ILE A 30 -3.49 14.94 -2.36
C ILE A 30 -3.51 16.10 -1.36
N TYR A 31 -2.57 16.14 -0.43
CA TYR A 31 -2.49 17.24 0.54
C TYR A 31 -2.21 18.60 -0.11
N ASP A 32 -1.66 18.59 -1.31
CA ASP A 32 -1.36 19.80 -2.07
C ASP A 32 -2.57 20.33 -2.88
N ILE A 33 -3.67 19.62 -2.89
CA ILE A 33 -4.90 20.05 -3.56
C ILE A 33 -5.54 21.20 -2.76
N ASP A 34 -5.77 22.33 -3.42
CA ASP A 34 -6.30 23.53 -2.78
C ASP A 34 -7.80 23.45 -2.47
N ASP A 35 -8.57 22.77 -3.33
CA ASP A 35 -10.01 22.64 -3.16
C ASP A 35 -10.32 21.55 -2.14
N GLU A 36 -10.94 21.93 -1.02
CA GLU A 36 -11.24 21.00 0.07
C GLU A 36 -12.16 19.84 -0.34
N ASP A 37 -13.15 20.12 -1.18
CA ASP A 37 -14.09 19.09 -1.62
C ASP A 37 -13.41 18.07 -2.51
N ILE A 38 -12.56 18.53 -3.42
CA ILE A 38 -11.78 17.66 -4.29
C ILE A 38 -10.76 16.88 -3.48
N GLN A 39 -10.08 17.54 -2.54
CA GLN A 39 -9.11 16.88 -1.67
C GLN A 39 -9.77 15.74 -0.87
N THR A 40 -10.95 16.00 -0.31
CA THR A 40 -11.70 15.01 0.46
C THR A 40 -12.09 13.83 -0.41
N GLU A 41 -12.53 14.09 -1.63
CA GLU A 41 -12.90 13.03 -2.58
C GLU A 41 -11.70 12.14 -2.91
N TYR A 42 -10.57 12.74 -3.21
CA TYR A 42 -9.35 12.00 -3.52
C TYR A 42 -8.86 11.21 -2.31
N MET A 43 -8.89 11.82 -1.14
CA MET A 43 -8.45 11.15 0.09
C MET A 43 -9.36 9.97 0.42
N SER A 44 -10.68 10.12 0.29
CA SER A 44 -11.63 9.04 0.54
C SER A 44 -11.38 7.86 -0.39
N ALA A 45 -11.11 8.13 -1.66
CA ALA A 45 -10.82 7.08 -2.63
C ALA A 45 -9.48 6.41 -2.34
N PHE A 46 -8.48 7.19 -1.95
CA PHE A 46 -7.14 6.67 -1.70
C PHE A 46 -7.02 5.91 -0.37
N ASN A 47 -7.92 6.14 0.58
CA ASN A 47 -7.91 5.42 1.86
C ASN A 47 -7.92 3.90 1.67
N ASN A 48 -8.64 3.40 0.68
CA ASN A 48 -8.66 1.97 0.39
C ASN A 48 -7.28 1.45 -0.03
N VAL A 49 -6.55 2.24 -0.80
CA VAL A 49 -5.19 1.90 -1.24
C VAL A 49 -4.26 1.84 -0.03
N VAL A 50 -4.35 2.84 0.84
CA VAL A 50 -3.53 2.90 2.06
C VAL A 50 -3.83 1.69 2.96
N TYR A 51 -5.10 1.37 3.12
CA TYR A 51 -5.52 0.21 3.92
C TYR A 51 -4.90 -1.08 3.39
N LEU A 52 -4.94 -1.28 2.08
CA LEU A 52 -4.40 -2.49 1.45
C LEU A 52 -2.87 -2.53 1.55
N TYR A 53 -2.21 -1.38 1.45
CA TYR A 53 -0.77 -1.30 1.69
C TYR A 53 -0.44 -1.69 3.13
N ASP A 54 -1.15 -1.13 4.09
CA ASP A 54 -0.93 -1.44 5.51
C ASP A 54 -1.14 -2.92 5.79
N ALA A 55 -2.13 -3.54 5.15
CA ALA A 55 -2.38 -4.97 5.30
C ALA A 55 -1.18 -5.81 4.84
N VAL A 56 -0.58 -5.45 3.71
CA VAL A 56 0.63 -6.13 3.22
C VAL A 56 1.78 -5.98 4.21
N LYS A 57 2.00 -4.75 4.68
CA LYS A 57 3.11 -4.42 5.57
C LYS A 57 2.97 -5.14 6.91
N GLU A 58 1.80 -5.04 7.53
CA GLU A 58 1.55 -5.68 8.82
C GLU A 58 1.67 -7.20 8.73
N ASP A 59 1.09 -7.78 7.68
CA ASP A 59 1.18 -9.22 7.48
C ASP A 59 2.63 -9.67 7.37
N TYR A 60 3.42 -8.96 6.58
CA TYR A 60 4.83 -9.30 6.43
C TYR A 60 5.60 -9.14 7.74
N ASP A 61 5.33 -8.05 8.47
CA ASP A 61 6.01 -7.80 9.74
C ASP A 61 5.71 -8.87 10.77
N GLN A 62 4.49 -9.41 10.77
CA GLN A 62 4.06 -10.41 11.76
C GLN A 62 4.39 -11.83 11.34
N GLN A 63 4.20 -12.18 10.08
CA GLN A 63 4.27 -13.55 9.60
C GLN A 63 5.43 -13.83 8.66
N GLY A 64 6.06 -12.79 8.11
CA GLY A 64 7.07 -12.94 7.09
C GLY A 64 6.44 -13.28 5.74
N PHE A 65 7.26 -13.76 4.83
CA PHE A 65 6.81 -14.12 3.49
C PHE A 65 6.17 -15.51 3.49
N HIS A 66 4.96 -15.59 2.94
CA HIS A 66 4.21 -16.85 2.88
C HIS A 66 3.35 -16.87 1.61
N ASP A 67 2.60 -17.96 1.42
CA ASP A 67 1.87 -18.22 0.18
C ASP A 67 0.90 -17.10 -0.21
N ASN A 68 0.36 -16.36 0.77
CA ASN A 68 -0.61 -15.30 0.50
C ASN A 68 0.03 -13.91 0.33
N SER A 69 1.33 -13.79 0.59
CA SER A 69 2.01 -12.47 0.56
C SER A 69 1.92 -11.79 -0.80
N GLU A 70 2.18 -12.52 -1.87
CA GLU A 70 2.11 -11.97 -3.22
C GLU A 70 0.68 -11.56 -3.59
N GLY A 71 -0.31 -12.34 -3.14
CA GLY A 71 -1.72 -12.01 -3.36
C GLY A 71 -2.12 -10.72 -2.67
N LEU A 72 -1.67 -10.50 -1.43
CA LEU A 72 -1.92 -9.27 -0.70
C LEU A 72 -1.30 -8.07 -1.42
N LEU A 73 -0.06 -8.23 -1.88
CA LEU A 73 0.61 -7.16 -2.62
C LEU A 73 -0.11 -6.87 -3.94
N LYS A 74 -0.59 -7.90 -4.62
CA LYS A 74 -1.34 -7.74 -5.86
C LYS A 74 -2.64 -6.96 -5.63
N ASN A 75 -3.34 -7.26 -4.53
CA ASN A 75 -4.56 -6.51 -4.18
C ASN A 75 -4.26 -5.03 -4.00
N TYR A 76 -3.18 -4.70 -3.30
CA TYR A 76 -2.74 -3.32 -3.16
C TYR A 76 -2.43 -2.70 -4.54
N SER A 77 -1.64 -3.39 -5.36
CA SER A 77 -1.24 -2.87 -6.67
C SER A 77 -2.43 -2.61 -7.57
N ASN A 78 -3.40 -3.52 -7.58
CA ASN A 78 -4.62 -3.35 -8.37
C ASN A 78 -5.41 -2.12 -7.91
N ALA A 79 -5.55 -1.93 -6.59
CA ALA A 79 -6.25 -0.77 -6.04
C ALA A 79 -5.52 0.53 -6.38
N PHE A 80 -4.19 0.53 -6.30
CA PHE A 80 -3.37 1.69 -6.63
C PHE A 80 -3.55 2.07 -8.11
N ASN A 81 -3.46 1.07 -8.99
CA ASN A 81 -3.61 1.30 -10.43
C ASN A 81 -5.01 1.81 -10.78
N LEU A 82 -6.02 1.26 -10.12
CA LEU A 82 -7.40 1.72 -10.33
C LEU A 82 -7.56 3.16 -9.88
N PHE A 83 -7.00 3.52 -8.74
CA PHE A 83 -7.00 4.89 -8.26
C PHE A 83 -6.36 5.83 -9.29
N GLU A 84 -5.18 5.46 -9.80
CA GLU A 84 -4.48 6.29 -10.78
C GLU A 84 -5.26 6.46 -12.07
N SER A 85 -6.03 5.43 -12.47
CA SER A 85 -6.83 5.52 -13.70
C SER A 85 -8.08 6.38 -13.53
N GLU A 86 -8.60 6.50 -12.31
CA GLU A 86 -9.81 7.28 -12.02
C GLU A 86 -9.50 8.72 -11.60
N PHE A 87 -8.38 8.95 -10.96
CA PHE A 87 -8.00 10.25 -10.41
C PHE A 87 -6.67 10.68 -11.00
N GLU A 88 -6.68 11.78 -11.73
CA GLU A 88 -5.43 12.34 -12.25
C GLU A 88 -4.69 13.07 -11.13
N ILE A 89 -3.46 12.62 -10.89
CA ILE A 89 -2.71 13.18 -9.79
C ILE A 89 -1.21 13.25 -10.09
#